data_641b9e64d967e8fc0c6005a79aa5f6a7
#
_entry.id   641b9e64d967e8fc0c6005a79aa5f6a7
#
_cell.length_a   1.000
_cell.length_b   1.000
_cell.length_c   1.000
_cell.angle_alpha   90.00
_cell.angle_beta   90.00
_cell.angle_gamma   90.00
#
_symmetry.space_group_name_H-M   'P 1'
#
loop_
_entity.id
_entity.type
_entity.pdbx_description
1 polymer ?
#
loop_
_entity_poly.entity_id
_entity_poly.type
_entity_poly.pdbx_seq_one_letter_code
_entity_poly.pdbx_strand_id
1 'polypeptide(L)'
;MPKLIPVADALSKPFWDAVNERRLVVQHCTACDRLQYPPQQTCQACNSAAGLTWQEIEGKGHIAAHIVIEDGRLNRRMPDQPYNLAMVTLDADPRVNFYSNLPGTPPYQVPDGAAVEVTFEEVAPDQLIHEWRVVR
;
A
#
# COMPACT_ATOMS: atom_id res chain seq x y z
N MET A 1 1.39 -16.97 -7.08
CA MET A 1 1.34 -16.99 -5.59
C MET A 1 -0.04 -16.52 -5.14
N PRO A 2 -0.78 -17.35 -4.39
CA PRO A 2 -2.10 -16.92 -3.91
C PRO A 2 -1.94 -15.84 -2.83
N LYS A 3 -2.62 -14.75 -3.01
CA LYS A 3 -2.62 -13.61 -2.08
C LYS A 3 -4.02 -13.42 -1.49
N LEU A 4 -4.07 -12.73 -0.37
CA LEU A 4 -5.36 -12.43 0.26
C LEU A 4 -6.17 -11.51 -0.63
N ILE A 5 -7.46 -11.80 -0.73
CA ILE A 5 -8.39 -10.99 -1.49
C ILE A 5 -8.99 -9.99 -0.52
N PRO A 6 -8.82 -8.68 -0.76
CA PRO A 6 -9.39 -7.67 0.13
C PRO A 6 -10.92 -7.67 0.05
N VAL A 7 -11.54 -7.41 1.19
CA VAL A 7 -13.00 -7.20 1.28
C VAL A 7 -13.21 -5.78 1.77
N ALA A 8 -13.74 -4.93 0.90
CA ALA A 8 -13.96 -3.54 1.23
C ALA A 8 -15.13 -3.38 2.21
N ASP A 9 -14.95 -2.53 3.21
CA ASP A 9 -16.04 -2.03 4.04
C ASP A 9 -16.45 -0.64 3.56
N ALA A 10 -17.41 0.00 4.24
CA ALA A 10 -17.88 1.32 3.84
C ALA A 10 -16.76 2.37 3.90
N LEU A 11 -15.83 2.24 4.87
CA LEU A 11 -14.73 3.17 5.02
C LEU A 11 -13.67 3.01 3.92
N SER A 12 -13.32 1.77 3.57
CA SER A 12 -12.25 1.49 2.62
C SER A 12 -12.72 1.38 1.17
N LYS A 13 -14.02 1.37 0.93
CA LYS A 13 -14.58 1.18 -0.42
C LYS A 13 -14.02 2.17 -1.45
N PRO A 14 -13.92 3.49 -1.17
CA PRO A 14 -13.35 4.41 -2.15
C PRO A 14 -11.90 4.08 -2.52
N PHE A 15 -11.11 3.60 -1.55
CA PHE A 15 -9.74 3.17 -1.80
C PHE A 15 -9.69 1.98 -2.77
N TRP A 16 -10.48 0.94 -2.48
CA TRP A 16 -10.48 -0.27 -3.31
C TRP A 16 -11.13 -0.05 -4.68
N ASP A 17 -12.13 0.82 -4.77
CA ASP A 17 -12.70 1.20 -6.06
C ASP A 17 -11.64 1.88 -6.95
N ALA A 18 -10.83 2.76 -6.37
CA ALA A 18 -9.73 3.40 -7.10
C ALA A 18 -8.66 2.38 -7.51
N VAL A 19 -8.29 1.47 -6.63
CA VAL A 19 -7.34 0.39 -6.94
C VAL A 19 -7.84 -0.44 -8.14
N ASN A 20 -9.12 -0.75 -8.17
CA ASN A 20 -9.71 -1.50 -9.29
C ASN A 20 -9.70 -0.71 -10.60
N GLU A 21 -9.52 0.59 -10.54
CA GLU A 21 -9.33 1.46 -11.70
C GLU A 21 -7.85 1.79 -11.95
N ARG A 22 -6.94 1.11 -11.24
CA ARG A 22 -5.49 1.31 -11.31
C ARG A 22 -5.07 2.73 -10.90
N ARG A 23 -5.76 3.27 -9.91
CA ARG A 23 -5.46 4.57 -9.30
C ARG A 23 -5.22 4.37 -7.82
N LEU A 24 -4.34 5.18 -7.24
CA LEU A 24 -4.05 5.17 -5.82
C LEU A 24 -4.58 6.45 -5.20
N VAL A 25 -5.46 6.31 -4.19
CA VAL A 25 -6.01 7.44 -3.44
C VAL A 25 -5.76 7.25 -1.96
N VAL A 26 -5.57 8.35 -1.25
CA VAL A 26 -5.48 8.36 0.22
C VAL A 26 -6.41 9.42 0.76
N GLN A 27 -6.72 9.35 2.05
CA GLN A 27 -7.54 10.38 2.68
C GLN A 27 -6.77 11.68 2.82
N HIS A 28 -7.46 12.78 2.58
CA HIS A 28 -6.95 14.14 2.77
C HIS A 28 -7.87 14.88 3.73
N CYS A 29 -7.30 15.47 4.77
CA CYS A 29 -8.06 16.28 5.71
C CYS A 29 -8.05 17.73 5.24
N THR A 30 -9.24 18.27 4.91
CA THR A 30 -9.36 19.66 4.47
C THR A 30 -9.20 20.65 5.63
N ALA A 31 -9.37 20.20 6.87
CA ALA A 31 -9.21 21.07 8.04
C ALA A 31 -7.75 21.35 8.38
N CYS A 32 -6.86 20.37 8.26
CA CYS A 32 -5.43 20.54 8.57
C CYS A 32 -4.50 20.26 7.39
N ASP A 33 -5.04 19.96 6.22
CA ASP A 33 -4.31 19.74 4.97
C ASP A 33 -3.32 18.57 5.04
N ARG A 34 -3.69 17.50 5.73
CA ARG A 34 -2.83 16.34 5.93
C ARG A 34 -3.35 15.13 5.20
N LEU A 35 -2.45 14.36 4.57
CA LEU A 35 -2.75 13.05 4.01
C LEU A 35 -2.63 11.99 5.09
N GLN A 36 -3.44 10.94 5.00
CA GLN A 36 -3.33 9.79 5.91
C GLN A 36 -3.66 8.48 5.21
N TYR A 37 -3.01 7.42 5.64
CA TYR A 37 -3.25 6.04 5.24
C TYR A 37 -2.81 5.13 6.40
N PRO A 38 -3.55 4.07 6.72
CA PRO A 38 -4.79 3.60 6.12
C PRO A 38 -5.99 4.48 6.45
N PRO A 39 -7.15 4.25 5.77
CA PRO A 39 -8.35 5.05 6.02
C PRO A 39 -8.83 4.95 7.47
N GLN A 40 -9.24 6.09 8.02
CA GLN A 40 -9.79 6.20 9.37
C GLN A 40 -11.07 7.03 9.31
N GLN A 41 -11.90 6.94 10.34
CA GLN A 41 -13.13 7.71 10.39
C GLN A 41 -12.89 9.18 10.75
N THR A 42 -11.76 9.47 11.39
CA THR A 42 -11.36 10.84 11.75
C THR A 42 -9.93 11.08 11.32
N CYS A 43 -9.58 12.35 11.15
CA CYS A 43 -8.20 12.74 10.92
C CYS A 43 -7.36 12.40 12.16
N GLN A 44 -6.28 11.66 11.97
CA GLN A 44 -5.42 11.24 13.08
C GLN A 44 -4.56 12.38 13.60
N ALA A 45 -4.49 13.51 12.91
CA ALA A 45 -3.73 14.68 13.34
C ALA A 45 -4.58 15.69 14.08
N CYS A 46 -5.81 15.98 13.64
CA CYS A 46 -6.66 17.03 14.21
C CYS A 46 -8.02 16.55 14.71
N ASN A 47 -8.31 15.25 14.62
CA ASN A 47 -9.56 14.61 15.01
C ASN A 47 -10.83 15.10 14.27
N SER A 48 -10.69 15.83 13.16
CA SER A 48 -11.83 16.23 12.36
C SER A 48 -12.45 15.02 11.67
N ALA A 49 -13.78 14.85 11.78
CA ALA A 49 -14.51 13.82 11.05
C ALA A 49 -15.11 14.37 9.76
N ALA A 50 -15.41 15.65 9.72
CA ALA A 50 -16.14 16.27 8.59
C ALA A 50 -15.23 16.69 7.44
N GLY A 51 -13.93 16.81 7.69
CA GLY A 51 -12.96 17.31 6.70
C GLY A 51 -12.29 16.26 5.83
N LEU A 52 -12.59 14.97 6.02
CA LEU A 52 -11.92 13.91 5.28
C LEU A 52 -12.51 13.75 3.89
N THR A 53 -11.62 13.83 2.89
CA THR A 53 -11.92 13.57 1.48
C THR A 53 -10.92 12.55 0.94
N TRP A 54 -11.05 12.19 -0.32
CA TRP A 54 -10.11 11.29 -0.99
C TRP A 54 -9.32 12.08 -2.03
N GLN A 55 -8.01 11.88 -2.03
CA GLN A 55 -7.10 12.55 -2.96
C GLN A 55 -6.31 11.51 -3.73
N GLU A 56 -6.30 11.63 -5.06
CA GLU A 56 -5.45 10.80 -5.90
C GLU A 56 -4.00 11.25 -5.74
N ILE A 57 -3.10 10.29 -5.64
CA ILE A 57 -1.66 10.54 -5.50
C ILE A 57 -0.89 9.84 -6.60
N GLU A 58 0.29 10.36 -6.93
CA GLU A 58 1.23 9.63 -7.75
C GLU A 58 1.74 8.43 -6.94
N GLY A 59 1.73 7.27 -7.58
CA GLY A 59 2.23 6.04 -6.96
C GLY A 59 3.74 5.95 -7.03
N LYS A 60 4.45 6.87 -6.39
CA LYS A 60 5.91 6.91 -6.34
C LYS A 60 6.38 7.04 -4.91
N GLY A 61 7.41 6.28 -4.58
CA GLY A 61 7.96 6.29 -3.23
C GLY A 61 9.35 5.69 -3.18
N HIS A 62 9.83 5.46 -1.97
CA HIS A 62 11.13 4.85 -1.71
C HIS A 62 10.99 3.76 -0.64
N ILE A 63 11.84 2.75 -0.74
CA ILE A 63 11.88 1.69 0.26
C ILE A 63 12.57 2.23 1.51
N ALA A 64 11.81 2.34 2.61
CA ALA A 64 12.33 2.78 3.89
C ALA A 64 13.01 1.65 4.66
N ALA A 65 12.44 0.44 4.58
CA ALA A 65 12.94 -0.74 5.25
C ALA A 65 12.28 -1.98 4.66
N HIS A 66 12.81 -3.15 4.96
CA HIS A 66 12.18 -4.41 4.56
C HIS A 66 12.49 -5.52 5.56
N ILE A 67 11.69 -6.57 5.50
CA ILE A 67 11.98 -7.85 6.15
C ILE A 67 11.81 -8.97 5.14
N VAL A 68 12.40 -10.10 5.45
CA VAL A 68 12.21 -11.34 4.67
C VAL A 68 11.50 -12.35 5.58
N ILE A 69 10.39 -12.88 5.09
CA ILE A 69 9.60 -13.88 5.82
C ILE A 69 10.02 -15.26 5.31
N GLU A 70 10.55 -16.08 6.20
CA GLU A 70 11.08 -17.39 5.85
C GLU A 70 10.27 -18.54 6.44
N ASP A 71 9.47 -18.29 7.48
CA ASP A 71 8.77 -19.33 8.23
C ASP A 71 7.32 -19.43 7.80
N GLY A 72 6.97 -20.56 7.18
CA GLY A 72 5.62 -20.86 6.74
C GLY A 72 4.55 -20.82 7.84
N ARG A 73 4.95 -20.95 9.09
CA ARG A 73 4.02 -20.90 10.23
C ARG A 73 3.54 -19.48 10.50
N LEU A 74 4.32 -18.46 10.11
CA LEU A 74 3.94 -17.05 10.29
C LEU A 74 2.79 -16.66 9.38
N ASN A 75 2.73 -17.23 8.18
CA ASN A 75 1.64 -16.93 7.27
C ASN A 75 1.38 -18.10 6.32
N ARG A 76 0.44 -18.96 6.72
CA ARG A 76 0.06 -20.14 5.93
C ARG A 76 -0.62 -19.78 4.60
N ARG A 77 -1.07 -18.54 4.46
CA ARG A 77 -1.75 -18.05 3.25
C ARG A 77 -0.77 -17.58 2.19
N MET A 78 0.51 -17.55 2.53
CA MET A 78 1.59 -17.15 1.63
C MET A 78 2.55 -18.33 1.48
N PRO A 79 2.19 -19.35 0.69
CA PRO A 79 2.99 -20.57 0.60
C PRO A 79 4.34 -20.38 -0.08
N ASP A 80 4.48 -19.36 -0.92
CA ASP A 80 5.71 -19.12 -1.66
C ASP A 80 6.71 -18.35 -0.79
N GLN A 81 7.26 -19.02 0.18
CA GLN A 81 8.28 -18.46 1.06
C GLN A 81 9.66 -19.01 0.69
N PRO A 82 10.72 -18.20 0.90
CA PRO A 82 10.71 -16.87 1.52
C PRO A 82 10.11 -15.80 0.58
N TYR A 83 9.58 -14.74 1.20
CA TYR A 83 9.16 -13.55 0.46
C TYR A 83 9.55 -12.29 1.21
N ASN A 84 9.71 -11.18 0.48
CA ASN A 84 10.01 -9.90 1.10
C ASN A 84 8.73 -9.13 1.44
N LEU A 85 8.86 -8.26 2.45
CA LEU A 85 7.83 -7.30 2.79
C LEU A 85 8.53 -5.96 3.03
N ALA A 86 8.26 -5.00 2.17
CA ALA A 86 8.88 -3.69 2.22
C ALA A 86 7.91 -2.65 2.78
N MET A 87 8.46 -1.71 3.54
CA MET A 87 7.75 -0.48 3.89
C MET A 87 8.14 0.59 2.88
N VAL A 88 7.15 1.08 2.15
CA VAL A 88 7.32 2.11 1.13
C VAL A 88 6.85 3.44 1.69
N THR A 89 7.72 4.44 1.64
CA THR A 89 7.38 5.80 2.02
C THR A 89 7.02 6.59 0.77
N LEU A 90 5.85 7.21 0.78
CA LEU A 90 5.35 7.97 -0.36
C LEU A 90 6.17 9.25 -0.57
N ASP A 91 6.59 9.51 -1.82
CA ASP A 91 7.38 10.72 -2.13
C ASP A 91 6.58 12.01 -1.88
N ALA A 92 5.28 12.00 -2.18
CA ALA A 92 4.43 13.17 -1.97
C ALA A 92 4.25 13.54 -0.50
N ASP A 93 4.30 12.57 0.40
CA ASP A 93 4.21 12.80 1.85
C ASP A 93 4.90 11.66 2.60
N PRO A 94 6.09 11.91 3.20
CA PRO A 94 6.85 10.87 3.89
C PRO A 94 6.15 10.28 5.12
N ARG A 95 5.05 10.87 5.57
CA ARG A 95 4.26 10.35 6.69
C ARG A 95 3.28 9.26 6.25
N VAL A 96 3.13 9.06 4.94
CA VAL A 96 2.25 8.03 4.37
C VAL A 96 3.11 6.84 3.95
N ASN A 97 2.82 5.67 4.51
CA ASN A 97 3.57 4.45 4.25
C ASN A 97 2.63 3.34 3.78
N PHE A 98 3.15 2.51 2.89
CA PHE A 98 2.49 1.31 2.42
C PHE A 98 3.37 0.10 2.67
N TYR A 99 2.77 -1.07 2.79
CA TYR A 99 3.50 -2.33 2.87
C TYR A 99 3.24 -3.14 1.61
N SER A 100 4.29 -3.73 1.08
CA SER A 100 4.19 -4.45 -0.19
C SER A 100 5.21 -5.56 -0.30
N ASN A 101 4.81 -6.66 -0.93
CA ASN A 101 5.78 -7.49 -1.62
C ASN A 101 6.35 -6.65 -2.77
N LEU A 102 7.56 -6.96 -3.18
CA LEU A 102 8.20 -6.27 -4.30
C LEU A 102 8.24 -7.21 -5.51
N PRO A 103 7.21 -7.19 -6.38
CA PRO A 103 7.23 -8.02 -7.58
C PRO A 103 8.48 -7.75 -8.42
N GLY A 104 9.14 -8.82 -8.87
CA GLY A 104 10.34 -8.73 -9.68
C GLY A 104 11.62 -8.53 -8.89
N THR A 105 11.57 -8.44 -7.56
CA THR A 105 12.75 -8.31 -6.70
C THR A 105 12.90 -9.57 -5.85
N PRO A 106 14.02 -10.29 -5.95
CA PRO A 106 14.25 -11.48 -5.12
C PRO A 106 14.25 -11.14 -3.63
N PRO A 107 13.80 -12.08 -2.75
CA PRO A 107 13.59 -11.79 -1.33
C PRO A 107 14.82 -11.23 -0.60
N TYR A 108 16.00 -11.67 -0.95
CA TYR A 108 17.23 -11.27 -0.27
C TYR A 108 18.00 -10.16 -1.01
N GLN A 109 17.42 -9.58 -2.04
CA GLN A 109 18.07 -8.56 -2.86
C GLN A 109 17.29 -7.26 -2.87
N VAL A 110 16.71 -6.90 -1.75
CA VAL A 110 15.91 -5.67 -1.63
C VAL A 110 16.86 -4.48 -1.50
N PRO A 111 16.83 -3.53 -2.45
CA PRO A 111 17.70 -2.35 -2.40
C PRO A 111 17.05 -1.26 -1.53
N ASP A 112 17.30 -1.27 -0.23
CA ASP A 112 16.78 -0.23 0.67
C ASP A 112 17.17 1.16 0.18
N GLY A 113 16.23 2.09 0.27
CA GLY A 113 16.41 3.45 -0.23
C GLY A 113 16.08 3.62 -1.71
N ALA A 114 15.85 2.54 -2.45
CA ALA A 114 15.57 2.63 -3.88
C ALA A 114 14.20 3.21 -4.16
N ALA A 115 14.08 3.88 -5.31
CA ALA A 115 12.81 4.37 -5.82
C ALA A 115 11.91 3.21 -6.23
N VAL A 116 10.63 3.34 -5.92
CA VAL A 116 9.60 2.36 -6.30
C VAL A 116 8.41 3.08 -6.91
N GLU A 117 7.64 2.33 -7.68
CA GLU A 117 6.38 2.82 -8.23
C GLU A 117 5.27 1.81 -7.97
N VAL A 118 4.04 2.29 -7.83
CA VAL A 118 2.89 1.41 -7.61
C VAL A 118 2.62 0.58 -8.86
N THR A 119 2.24 -0.66 -8.65
CA THR A 119 1.73 -1.56 -9.69
C THR A 119 0.48 -2.25 -9.14
N PHE A 120 -0.28 -2.87 -10.01
CA PHE A 120 -1.55 -3.50 -9.61
C PHE A 120 -1.56 -4.94 -10.09
N GLU A 121 -2.03 -5.83 -9.22
CA GLU A 121 -2.12 -7.26 -9.52
C GLU A 121 -3.56 -7.72 -9.35
N GLU A 122 -4.07 -8.47 -10.32
CA GLU A 122 -5.38 -9.10 -10.19
C GLU A 122 -5.26 -10.32 -9.28
N VAL A 123 -6.03 -10.34 -8.21
CA VAL A 123 -6.05 -11.45 -7.22
C VAL A 123 -7.34 -12.25 -7.26
N ALA A 124 -8.37 -11.71 -7.91
CA ALA A 124 -9.66 -12.36 -8.15
C ALA A 124 -10.34 -11.65 -9.32
N PRO A 125 -11.38 -12.25 -9.95
CA PRO A 125 -12.14 -11.53 -10.96
C PRO A 125 -12.61 -10.18 -10.44
N ASP A 126 -12.33 -9.12 -11.17
CA ASP A 126 -12.70 -7.74 -10.86
C ASP A 126 -12.11 -7.20 -9.55
N GLN A 127 -11.05 -7.82 -9.03
CA GLN A 127 -10.37 -7.32 -7.83
C GLN A 127 -8.87 -7.25 -8.01
N LEU A 128 -8.34 -6.04 -7.91
CA LEU A 128 -6.91 -5.76 -7.92
C LEU A 128 -6.42 -5.47 -6.51
N ILE A 129 -5.13 -5.65 -6.28
CA ILE A 129 -4.42 -5.12 -5.12
C ILE A 129 -3.31 -4.20 -5.62
N HIS A 130 -2.91 -3.26 -4.77
CA HIS A 130 -1.73 -2.43 -5.05
C HIS A 130 -0.49 -3.15 -4.53
N GLU A 131 0.57 -3.04 -5.30
CA GLU A 131 1.90 -3.47 -4.92
C GLU A 131 2.90 -2.43 -5.41
N TRP A 132 4.15 -2.59 -5.03
CA TRP A 132 5.19 -1.63 -5.41
C TRP A 132 6.36 -2.37 -6.01
N ARG A 133 6.93 -1.82 -7.07
CA ARG A 133 8.08 -2.42 -7.74
C ARG A 133 9.25 -1.46 -7.81
N VAL A 134 10.46 -1.99 -7.75
CA VAL A 134 11.68 -1.17 -7.87
C VAL A 134 11.75 -0.57 -9.27
N VAL A 135 12.03 0.72 -9.33
CA VAL A 135 12.23 1.43 -10.60
C VAL A 135 13.66 1.21 -11.06
N ARG A 136 13.84 0.82 -12.31
CA ARG A 136 15.16 0.56 -12.88
C ARG A 136 15.44 1.48 -14.06
#